data_3b693277c11bb72c9bdde59c450d6a2c
#
_entry.id   3b693277c11bb72c9bdde59c450d6a2c
#
_cell.length_a   1.000
_cell.length_b   1.000
_cell.length_c   1.000
_cell.angle_alpha   90.00
_cell.angle_beta   90.00
_cell.angle_gamma   90.00
#
_symmetry.space_group_name_H-M   'P 1'
#
loop_
_entity.id
_entity.type
_entity.pdbx_description
1 polymer ?
#
loop_
_entity_poly.entity_id
_entity_poly.type
_entity_poly.pdbx_seq_one_letter_code
_entity_poly.pdbx_strand_id
1 'polypeptide(L)'
;KMVCGCRFQSYYPITPASDESEFLETHEILQIKEDRLGSTTIVQTEDEISAIGMAVGASLTGVRSATSTSGPGFSLMAETLGWAGINEIPVVITLFQRSGPSTGLPTRHGQDDLLFAINAGHGEFPRIVYASGDVEDSFYDTGKCFNFADIFQVPVIHILDKFIASSVVTCKRFEPDLISIDRGKLLEKADGDYKRFAHSPDGISPRSKLGLENGVFWNTGDESDEHGHISEDPVNRIQMMDKRQKKVEQILTLVPKNDQ
;
A
#
# COMPACT_ATOMS: atom_id res chain seq x y z
N LYS A 1 1.27 0.05 12.30
CA LYS A 1 0.31 -0.56 11.35
C LYS A 1 -1.01 -0.93 12.03
N MET A 2 -1.01 -1.65 13.15
CA MET A 2 -2.25 -2.11 13.82
C MET A 2 -3.18 -0.96 14.19
N VAL A 3 -2.66 0.10 14.83
CA VAL A 3 -3.43 1.31 15.19
C VAL A 3 -3.96 2.07 13.97
N CYS A 4 -3.30 1.92 12.81
CA CYS A 4 -3.75 2.47 11.53
C CYS A 4 -4.87 1.64 10.87
N GLY A 5 -5.36 0.59 11.52
CA GLY A 5 -6.42 -0.27 10.99
C GLY A 5 -5.94 -1.36 10.02
N CYS A 6 -4.65 -1.62 9.91
CA CYS A 6 -4.12 -2.78 9.18
C CYS A 6 -4.62 -4.07 9.84
N ARG A 7 -5.14 -5.00 9.04
CA ARG A 7 -5.70 -6.27 9.50
C ARG A 7 -5.07 -7.49 8.84
N PHE A 8 -4.18 -7.26 7.89
CA PHE A 8 -3.43 -8.31 7.20
C PHE A 8 -2.04 -7.81 6.83
N GLN A 9 -1.02 -8.59 7.17
CA GLN A 9 0.34 -8.40 6.66
C GLN A 9 0.92 -9.74 6.25
N SER A 10 1.46 -9.80 5.05
CA SER A 10 2.30 -10.90 4.57
C SER A 10 3.73 -10.43 4.45
N TYR A 11 4.69 -11.33 4.61
CA TYR A 11 6.09 -11.01 4.48
C TYR A 11 6.94 -12.24 4.15
N TYR A 12 8.10 -12.03 3.56
CA TYR A 12 9.19 -12.98 3.53
C TYR A 12 10.37 -12.40 4.32
N PRO A 13 11.02 -13.18 5.20
CA PRO A 13 12.06 -12.67 6.09
C PRO A 13 13.25 -12.08 5.33
N ILE A 14 13.53 -10.82 5.54
CA ILE A 14 14.70 -10.12 4.99
C ILE A 14 15.13 -8.99 5.94
N THR A 15 16.44 -8.89 6.21
CA THR A 15 17.00 -7.80 7.03
C THR A 15 16.94 -6.47 6.28
N PRO A 16 16.48 -5.36 6.91
CA PRO A 16 16.03 -5.21 8.31
C PRO A 16 14.51 -5.32 8.48
N ALA A 17 13.74 -5.70 7.45
CA ALA A 17 12.29 -5.69 7.47
C ALA A 17 11.68 -6.77 8.39
N SER A 18 12.42 -7.85 8.69
CA SER A 18 11.92 -8.95 9.53
C SER A 18 11.50 -8.49 10.92
N ASP A 19 12.25 -7.58 11.54
CA ASP A 19 12.00 -7.11 12.92
C ASP A 19 10.56 -6.57 13.08
N GLU A 20 10.04 -5.87 12.05
CA GLU A 20 8.67 -5.39 12.06
C GLU A 20 7.65 -6.52 12.07
N SER A 21 7.83 -7.50 11.18
CA SER A 21 6.89 -8.61 11.03
C SER A 21 6.91 -9.55 12.22
N GLU A 22 8.08 -9.86 12.75
CA GLU A 22 8.25 -10.67 13.96
C GLU A 22 7.63 -9.99 15.19
N PHE A 23 7.75 -8.66 15.29
CA PHE A 23 7.06 -7.90 16.33
C PHE A 23 5.53 -8.02 16.19
N LEU A 24 5.02 -7.91 14.97
CA LEU A 24 3.58 -8.03 14.72
C LEU A 24 3.05 -9.43 15.01
N GLU A 25 3.78 -10.50 14.68
CA GLU A 25 3.42 -11.88 15.01
C GLU A 25 3.24 -12.10 16.51
N THR A 26 4.11 -11.52 17.31
CA THR A 26 4.03 -11.63 18.77
C THR A 26 2.96 -10.72 19.39
N HIS A 27 2.37 -9.81 18.60
CA HIS A 27 1.39 -8.81 19.03
C HIS A 27 0.13 -8.79 18.15
N GLU A 28 -0.27 -9.93 17.60
CA GLU A 28 -1.45 -10.02 16.70
C GLU A 28 -2.73 -9.50 17.35
N ILE A 29 -2.83 -9.58 18.67
CA ILE A 29 -3.95 -9.02 19.44
C ILE A 29 -3.43 -7.85 20.27
N LEU A 30 -3.98 -6.67 20.00
CA LEU A 30 -3.58 -5.43 20.66
C LEU A 30 -4.79 -4.74 21.28
N GLN A 31 -4.63 -4.26 22.51
CA GLN A 31 -5.58 -3.34 23.12
C GLN A 31 -5.47 -1.97 22.43
N ILE A 32 -6.47 -1.61 21.64
CA ILE A 32 -6.51 -0.33 20.92
C ILE A 32 -7.13 0.77 21.81
N LYS A 33 -8.20 0.43 22.56
CA LYS A 33 -8.88 1.27 23.55
C LYS A 33 -9.28 0.38 24.74
N GLU A 34 -9.72 0.97 25.85
CA GLU A 34 -10.13 0.23 27.05
C GLU A 34 -11.11 -0.92 26.76
N ASP A 35 -12.03 -0.71 25.82
CA ASP A 35 -13.11 -1.64 25.43
C ASP A 35 -12.91 -2.27 24.04
N ARG A 36 -11.77 -2.03 23.37
CA ARG A 36 -11.55 -2.45 21.99
C ARG A 36 -10.24 -3.18 21.78
N LEU A 37 -10.37 -4.45 21.40
CA LEU A 37 -9.26 -5.23 20.84
C LEU A 37 -9.18 -5.04 19.34
N GLY A 38 -7.96 -4.95 18.81
CA GLY A 38 -7.64 -5.05 17.41
C GLY A 38 -6.86 -6.32 17.14
N SER A 39 -6.97 -6.85 15.94
CA SER A 39 -6.16 -7.99 15.48
C SER A 39 -5.61 -7.72 14.09
N THR A 40 -4.47 -8.31 13.81
CA THR A 40 -3.86 -8.33 12.49
C THR A 40 -3.40 -9.75 12.21
N THR A 41 -3.81 -10.32 11.08
CA THR A 41 -3.29 -11.62 10.64
C THR A 41 -1.94 -11.40 9.99
N ILE A 42 -0.92 -12.09 10.50
CA ILE A 42 0.45 -12.04 9.98
C ILE A 42 0.76 -13.37 9.32
N VAL A 43 1.31 -13.32 8.10
CA VAL A 43 1.61 -14.54 7.33
C VAL A 43 3.03 -14.45 6.77
N GLN A 44 3.88 -15.36 7.22
CA GLN A 44 5.16 -15.60 6.56
C GLN A 44 4.91 -16.43 5.28
N THR A 45 5.44 -15.94 4.17
CA THR A 45 5.29 -16.57 2.85
C THR A 45 6.56 -17.29 2.41
N GLU A 46 6.50 -18.00 1.28
CA GLU A 46 7.66 -18.69 0.68
C GLU A 46 8.62 -17.70 0.00
N ASP A 47 8.10 -16.60 -0.53
CA ASP A 47 8.87 -15.55 -1.20
C ASP A 47 8.14 -14.20 -1.19
N GLU A 48 8.77 -13.16 -1.71
CA GLU A 48 8.19 -11.81 -1.78
C GLU A 48 7.11 -11.68 -2.85
N ILE A 49 7.12 -12.50 -3.89
CA ILE A 49 6.05 -12.55 -4.91
C ILE A 49 4.75 -12.98 -4.24
N SER A 50 4.81 -14.06 -3.45
CA SER A 50 3.68 -14.54 -2.67
C SER A 50 3.25 -13.52 -1.62
N ALA A 51 4.21 -12.85 -0.97
CA ALA A 51 3.92 -11.84 0.05
C ALA A 51 3.07 -10.69 -0.51
N ILE A 52 3.51 -10.06 -1.58
CA ILE A 52 2.72 -8.98 -2.18
C ILE A 52 1.40 -9.49 -2.76
N GLY A 53 1.38 -10.68 -3.37
CA GLY A 53 0.16 -11.29 -3.91
C GLY A 53 -0.91 -11.48 -2.83
N MET A 54 -0.52 -12.00 -1.66
CA MET A 54 -1.43 -12.17 -0.52
C MET A 54 -1.90 -10.82 0.04
N ALA A 55 -1.02 -9.82 0.17
CA ALA A 55 -1.40 -8.49 0.64
C ALA A 55 -2.43 -7.83 -0.30
N VAL A 56 -2.21 -7.90 -1.61
CA VAL A 56 -3.13 -7.36 -2.61
C VAL A 56 -4.46 -8.12 -2.60
N GLY A 57 -4.44 -9.45 -2.53
CA GLY A 57 -5.63 -10.29 -2.39
C GLY A 57 -6.44 -9.96 -1.12
N ALA A 58 -5.77 -9.77 0.00
CA ALA A 58 -6.42 -9.36 1.24
C ALA A 58 -7.09 -7.98 1.11
N SER A 59 -6.47 -7.03 0.41
CA SER A 59 -7.07 -5.71 0.16
C SER A 59 -8.39 -5.78 -0.59
N LEU A 60 -8.56 -6.73 -1.51
CA LEU A 60 -9.82 -6.94 -2.24
C LEU A 60 -10.99 -7.32 -1.30
N THR A 61 -10.70 -7.92 -0.15
CA THR A 61 -11.73 -8.19 0.87
C THR A 61 -12.19 -6.95 1.62
N GLY A 62 -11.56 -5.80 1.36
CA GLY A 62 -11.86 -4.52 2.01
C GLY A 62 -11.05 -4.24 3.27
N VAL A 63 -10.11 -5.11 3.67
CA VAL A 63 -9.22 -4.82 4.80
C VAL A 63 -8.03 -3.97 4.35
N ARG A 64 -7.45 -3.21 5.27
CA ARG A 64 -6.12 -2.62 5.07
C ARG A 64 -5.08 -3.72 5.16
N SER A 65 -4.26 -3.82 4.14
CA SER A 65 -3.22 -4.82 4.04
C SER A 65 -1.85 -4.21 3.77
N ALA A 66 -0.82 -4.91 4.16
CA ALA A 66 0.55 -4.48 3.95
C ALA A 66 1.49 -5.66 3.70
N THR A 67 2.65 -5.34 3.16
CA THR A 67 3.83 -6.19 3.18
C THR A 67 5.04 -5.36 3.56
N SER A 68 6.11 -6.01 4.01
CA SER A 68 7.39 -5.35 4.30
C SER A 68 8.54 -6.13 3.68
N THR A 69 9.52 -5.39 3.17
CA THR A 69 10.67 -5.96 2.47
C THR A 69 11.85 -5.00 2.43
N SER A 70 12.92 -5.39 1.76
CA SER A 70 14.08 -4.56 1.42
C SER A 70 14.27 -4.53 -0.10
N GLY A 71 15.25 -3.80 -0.61
CA GLY A 71 15.49 -3.63 -2.05
C GLY A 71 15.44 -4.90 -2.90
N PRO A 72 16.15 -5.99 -2.52
CA PRO A 72 16.10 -7.24 -3.27
C PRO A 72 14.70 -7.84 -3.40
N GLY A 73 13.94 -7.89 -2.30
CA GLY A 73 12.57 -8.42 -2.32
C GLY A 73 11.59 -7.49 -3.04
N PHE A 74 11.78 -6.17 -2.93
CA PHE A 74 10.97 -5.22 -3.69
C PHE A 74 11.14 -5.41 -5.21
N SER A 75 12.31 -5.84 -5.66
CA SER A 75 12.55 -6.18 -7.07
C SER A 75 11.63 -7.32 -7.54
N LEU A 76 11.37 -8.31 -6.68
CA LEU A 76 10.47 -9.43 -6.99
C LEU A 76 8.99 -9.03 -6.95
N MET A 77 8.66 -7.94 -6.27
CA MET A 77 7.28 -7.44 -6.15
C MET A 77 6.82 -6.59 -7.35
N ALA A 78 7.73 -6.23 -8.26
CA ALA A 78 7.50 -5.20 -9.27
C ALA A 78 6.31 -5.49 -10.21
N GLU A 79 6.09 -6.75 -10.60
CA GLU A 79 4.95 -7.11 -11.46
C GLU A 79 3.62 -6.97 -10.73
N THR A 80 3.49 -7.56 -9.54
CA THR A 80 2.26 -7.47 -8.75
C THR A 80 1.97 -6.04 -8.27
N LEU A 81 3.00 -5.20 -8.10
CA LEU A 81 2.83 -3.78 -7.88
C LEU A 81 2.11 -3.12 -9.07
N GLY A 82 2.50 -3.46 -10.31
CA GLY A 82 1.84 -3.02 -11.53
C GLY A 82 0.39 -3.51 -11.62
N TRP A 83 0.15 -4.79 -11.26
CA TRP A 83 -1.19 -5.37 -11.20
C TRP A 83 -2.09 -4.64 -10.19
N ALA A 84 -1.56 -4.31 -9.01
CA ALA A 84 -2.28 -3.50 -8.02
C ALA A 84 -2.59 -2.09 -8.56
N GLY A 85 -1.66 -1.51 -9.34
CA GLY A 85 -1.83 -0.21 -9.96
C GLY A 85 -2.94 -0.18 -11.02
N ILE A 86 -2.96 -1.14 -11.96
CA ILE A 86 -3.98 -1.19 -13.02
C ILE A 86 -5.37 -1.48 -12.45
N ASN A 87 -5.47 -2.32 -11.41
CA ASN A 87 -6.72 -2.69 -10.73
C ASN A 87 -7.11 -1.72 -9.61
N GLU A 88 -6.35 -0.64 -9.42
CA GLU A 88 -6.64 0.40 -8.44
C GLU A 88 -6.83 -0.17 -7.01
N ILE A 89 -5.93 -1.06 -6.60
CA ILE A 89 -5.99 -1.75 -5.32
C ILE A 89 -5.07 -1.07 -4.30
N PRO A 90 -5.61 -0.59 -3.17
CA PRO A 90 -4.80 -0.01 -2.10
C PRO A 90 -3.97 -1.08 -1.39
N VAL A 91 -2.68 -0.86 -1.33
CA VAL A 91 -1.74 -1.70 -0.56
C VAL A 91 -0.59 -0.84 -0.06
N VAL A 92 -0.09 -1.12 1.13
CA VAL A 92 1.10 -0.44 1.67
C VAL A 92 2.27 -1.40 1.69
N ILE A 93 3.36 -1.00 1.05
CA ILE A 93 4.62 -1.74 1.04
C ILE A 93 5.63 -0.94 1.86
N THR A 94 6.08 -1.48 2.99
CA THR A 94 7.17 -0.85 3.74
C THR A 94 8.49 -1.33 3.16
N LEU A 95 9.21 -0.42 2.54
CA LEU A 95 10.53 -0.67 1.93
C LEU A 95 11.63 -0.19 2.87
N PHE A 96 12.29 -1.12 3.53
CA PHE A 96 13.44 -0.84 4.38
C PHE A 96 14.71 -0.86 3.55
N GLN A 97 15.25 0.32 3.24
CA GLN A 97 16.46 0.46 2.47
C GLN A 97 17.69 -0.07 3.23
N ARG A 98 18.57 -0.73 2.49
CA ARG A 98 19.90 -1.14 2.93
C ARG A 98 20.88 -1.04 1.76
N SER A 99 22.18 -1.16 2.03
CA SER A 99 23.19 -1.03 0.99
C SER A 99 23.09 -2.17 -0.05
N GLY A 100 22.89 -1.83 -1.31
CA GLY A 100 22.91 -2.71 -2.49
C GLY A 100 24.29 -2.75 -3.15
N PRO A 101 24.40 -3.27 -4.41
CA PRO A 101 23.34 -3.97 -5.17
C PRO A 101 23.14 -5.43 -4.75
N SER A 102 22.06 -6.09 -5.25
CA SER A 102 21.65 -7.44 -4.90
C SER A 102 21.48 -7.60 -3.38
N THR A 103 21.96 -8.66 -2.76
CA THR A 103 21.95 -8.84 -1.31
C THR A 103 22.74 -7.72 -0.59
N GLY A 104 23.78 -7.21 -1.23
CA GLY A 104 24.59 -6.10 -0.76
C GLY A 104 25.18 -6.30 0.63
N LEU A 105 24.95 -5.34 1.50
CA LEU A 105 25.38 -5.39 2.90
C LEU A 105 24.14 -5.37 3.82
N PRO A 106 23.54 -6.51 4.13
CA PRO A 106 22.23 -6.58 4.82
C PRO A 106 22.16 -5.84 6.15
N THR A 107 23.28 -5.72 6.84
CA THR A 107 23.39 -5.08 8.16
C THR A 107 23.92 -3.66 8.10
N ARG A 108 24.12 -3.11 6.90
CA ARG A 108 24.65 -1.76 6.69
C ARG A 108 23.60 -0.83 6.12
N HIS A 109 23.69 0.41 6.55
CA HIS A 109 22.84 1.49 6.07
C HIS A 109 23.12 1.83 4.60
N GLY A 110 22.05 2.14 3.84
CA GLY A 110 22.09 2.65 2.48
C GLY A 110 20.73 3.26 2.13
N GLN A 111 20.70 4.19 1.17
CA GLN A 111 19.48 4.88 0.70
C GLN A 111 19.45 4.88 -0.83
N ASP A 112 19.63 3.70 -1.42
CA ASP A 112 19.83 3.55 -2.88
C ASP A 112 18.52 3.23 -3.63
N ASP A 113 17.40 2.98 -2.93
CA ASP A 113 16.18 2.41 -3.51
C ASP A 113 15.15 3.45 -3.97
N LEU A 114 15.35 4.76 -3.73
CA LEU A 114 14.36 5.80 -4.04
C LEU A 114 13.96 5.82 -5.50
N LEU A 115 14.92 5.87 -6.41
CA LEU A 115 14.64 5.92 -7.86
C LEU A 115 13.97 4.64 -8.33
N PHE A 116 14.34 3.50 -7.73
CA PHE A 116 13.70 2.23 -8.02
C PHE A 116 12.24 2.22 -7.52
N ALA A 117 11.97 2.69 -6.31
CA ALA A 117 10.60 2.78 -5.77
C ALA A 117 9.69 3.67 -6.65
N ILE A 118 10.22 4.79 -7.16
CA ILE A 118 9.48 5.69 -8.04
C ILE A 118 9.16 5.03 -9.39
N ASN A 119 10.07 4.21 -9.93
CA ASN A 119 9.99 3.69 -11.30
C ASN A 119 9.74 2.16 -11.37
N ALA A 120 9.54 1.46 -10.25
CA ALA A 120 9.36 0.02 -10.24
C ALA A 120 8.14 -0.43 -11.06
N GLY A 121 8.29 -1.56 -11.77
CA GLY A 121 7.27 -2.10 -12.65
C GLY A 121 7.43 -1.64 -14.10
N HIS A 122 6.62 -2.20 -14.99
CA HIS A 122 6.54 -1.85 -16.40
C HIS A 122 5.24 -1.11 -16.71
N GLY A 123 5.26 -0.23 -17.70
CA GLY A 123 4.13 0.65 -17.99
C GLY A 123 3.91 1.73 -16.92
N GLU A 124 2.88 2.53 -17.12
CA GLU A 124 2.58 3.69 -16.28
C GLU A 124 1.35 3.43 -15.41
N PHE A 125 1.50 3.64 -14.12
CA PHE A 125 0.41 3.62 -13.15
C PHE A 125 0.73 4.52 -11.96
N PRO A 126 -0.28 5.16 -11.33
CA PRO A 126 -0.06 6.01 -10.17
C PRO A 126 0.37 5.20 -8.95
N ARG A 127 1.33 5.74 -8.21
CA ARG A 127 1.79 5.25 -6.91
C ARG A 127 2.20 6.43 -6.05
N ILE A 128 2.27 6.21 -4.75
CA ILE A 128 2.83 7.18 -3.81
C ILE A 128 4.09 6.57 -3.21
N VAL A 129 5.17 7.34 -3.23
CA VAL A 129 6.41 7.01 -2.52
C VAL A 129 6.54 8.02 -1.38
N TYR A 130 6.56 7.55 -0.16
CA TYR A 130 6.57 8.37 1.05
C TYR A 130 7.73 7.96 1.96
N ALA A 131 8.60 8.88 2.30
CA ALA A 131 9.76 8.62 3.15
C ALA A 131 9.61 9.31 4.50
N SER A 132 9.88 8.61 5.59
CA SER A 132 9.92 9.17 6.93
C SER A 132 11.34 9.56 7.33
N GLY A 133 11.47 10.66 8.04
CA GLY A 133 12.76 11.22 8.45
C GLY A 133 13.33 10.61 9.73
N ASP A 134 12.49 10.14 10.63
CA ASP A 134 12.88 9.57 11.92
C ASP A 134 11.88 8.53 12.45
N VAL A 135 12.09 8.08 13.69
CA VAL A 135 11.25 7.06 14.35
C VAL A 135 9.86 7.60 14.68
N GLU A 136 9.73 8.88 15.07
CA GLU A 136 8.44 9.51 15.37
C GLU A 136 7.62 9.68 14.08
N ASP A 137 8.25 10.22 13.04
CA ASP A 137 7.64 10.32 11.71
C ASP A 137 7.18 8.95 11.21
N SER A 138 7.99 7.91 11.34
CA SER A 138 7.67 6.54 10.89
C SER A 138 6.35 6.03 11.47
N PHE A 139 6.03 6.39 12.72
CA PHE A 139 4.79 5.99 13.37
C PHE A 139 3.57 6.68 12.76
N TYR A 140 3.60 8.01 12.64
CA TYR A 140 2.46 8.79 12.14
C TYR A 140 2.29 8.68 10.62
N ASP A 141 3.40 8.64 9.89
CA ASP A 141 3.40 8.53 8.44
C ASP A 141 2.87 7.17 7.97
N THR A 142 3.06 6.11 8.75
CA THR A 142 2.38 4.82 8.47
C THR A 142 0.87 5.01 8.39
N GLY A 143 0.27 5.82 9.28
CA GLY A 143 -1.17 6.16 9.21
C GLY A 143 -1.55 6.92 7.94
N LYS A 144 -0.73 7.89 7.55
CA LYS A 144 -0.92 8.64 6.29
C LYS A 144 -0.82 7.73 5.08
N CYS A 145 0.18 6.83 5.04
CA CYS A 145 0.36 5.87 3.95
C CYS A 145 -0.88 4.99 3.74
N PHE A 146 -1.48 4.46 4.81
CA PHE A 146 -2.72 3.69 4.70
C PHE A 146 -3.90 4.54 4.24
N ASN A 147 -4.02 5.77 4.73
CA ASN A 147 -5.08 6.68 4.28
C ASN A 147 -4.92 7.02 2.80
N PHE A 148 -3.71 7.35 2.35
CA PHE A 148 -3.44 7.64 0.95
C PHE A 148 -3.73 6.45 0.04
N ALA A 149 -3.34 5.24 0.46
CA ALA A 149 -3.66 4.04 -0.30
C ALA A 149 -5.17 3.88 -0.49
N ASP A 150 -5.96 4.03 0.56
CA ASP A 150 -7.43 3.91 0.51
C ASP A 150 -8.11 5.05 -0.25
N ILE A 151 -7.71 6.31 0.02
CA ILE A 151 -8.32 7.50 -0.57
C ILE A 151 -8.10 7.50 -2.09
N PHE A 152 -6.86 7.27 -2.54
CA PHE A 152 -6.50 7.33 -3.96
C PHE A 152 -6.60 5.97 -4.67
N GLN A 153 -6.77 4.89 -3.93
CA GLN A 153 -6.81 3.52 -4.47
C GLN A 153 -5.57 3.24 -5.34
N VAL A 154 -4.40 3.38 -4.72
CA VAL A 154 -3.09 3.18 -5.35
C VAL A 154 -2.16 2.43 -4.40
N PRO A 155 -1.14 1.74 -4.92
CA PRO A 155 -0.03 1.26 -4.10
C PRO A 155 0.72 2.43 -3.46
N VAL A 156 1.08 2.28 -2.18
CA VAL A 156 1.93 3.24 -1.45
C VAL A 156 3.19 2.52 -0.99
N ILE A 157 4.34 3.04 -1.37
CA ILE A 157 5.64 2.56 -0.93
C ILE A 157 6.11 3.48 0.20
N HIS A 158 6.11 2.97 1.42
CA HIS A 158 6.61 3.67 2.60
C HIS A 158 8.08 3.34 2.78
N ILE A 159 8.95 4.31 2.49
CA ILE A 159 10.39 4.14 2.56
C ILE A 159 10.88 4.46 3.97
N LEU A 160 11.56 3.49 4.55
CA LEU A 160 12.39 3.61 5.74
C LEU A 160 13.80 3.14 5.39
N ASP A 161 14.74 3.27 6.32
CA ASP A 161 16.08 2.73 6.11
C ASP A 161 16.57 1.89 7.30
N LYS A 162 17.67 1.20 7.08
CA LYS A 162 18.32 0.37 8.11
C LYS A 162 18.71 1.18 9.35
N PHE A 163 19.06 2.46 9.20
CA PHE A 163 19.42 3.30 10.33
C PHE A 163 18.22 3.55 11.24
N ILE A 164 17.08 3.97 10.67
CA ILE A 164 15.83 4.14 11.44
C ILE A 164 15.39 2.82 12.07
N ALA A 165 15.37 1.73 11.28
CA ALA A 165 14.90 0.42 11.73
C ALA A 165 15.71 -0.16 12.90
N SER A 166 16.99 0.18 13.01
CA SER A 166 17.89 -0.37 14.05
C SER A 166 18.26 0.64 15.14
N SER A 167 17.72 1.85 15.06
CA SER A 167 18.01 2.89 16.07
C SER A 167 17.23 2.64 17.34
N VAL A 168 17.88 2.88 18.46
CA VAL A 168 17.26 2.97 19.79
C VAL A 168 17.34 4.43 20.21
N VAL A 169 16.19 5.09 20.24
CA VAL A 169 16.11 6.52 20.51
C VAL A 169 15.12 6.81 21.63
N THR A 170 15.37 7.89 22.38
CA THR A 170 14.38 8.43 23.30
C THR A 170 13.47 9.36 22.53
N CYS A 171 12.17 9.06 22.49
CA CYS A 171 11.15 9.89 21.86
C CYS A 171 9.97 10.10 22.81
N LYS A 172 9.06 10.99 22.43
CA LYS A 172 7.77 11.12 23.12
C LYS A 172 6.96 9.84 22.97
N ARG A 173 6.08 9.58 23.94
CA ARG A 173 5.13 8.48 23.81
C ARG A 173 4.24 8.76 22.61
N PHE A 174 4.10 7.76 21.75
CA PHE A 174 3.18 7.84 20.61
C PHE A 174 1.74 7.97 21.07
N GLU A 175 0.98 8.76 20.35
CA GLU A 175 -0.42 9.00 20.60
C GLU A 175 -1.27 8.39 19.47
N PRO A 176 -1.72 7.12 19.61
CA PRO A 176 -2.49 6.42 18.56
C PRO A 176 -3.78 7.14 18.17
N ASP A 177 -4.38 7.90 19.08
CA ASP A 177 -5.62 8.65 18.84
C ASP A 177 -5.44 9.83 17.87
N LEU A 178 -4.21 10.25 17.60
CA LEU A 178 -3.90 11.24 16.56
C LEU A 178 -3.94 10.63 15.15
N ILE A 179 -3.97 9.31 15.02
CA ILE A 179 -4.07 8.63 13.72
C ILE A 179 -5.54 8.51 13.35
N SER A 180 -6.00 9.32 12.41
CA SER A 180 -7.31 9.16 11.79
C SER A 180 -7.31 8.01 10.79
N ILE A 181 -8.44 7.33 10.63
CA ILE A 181 -8.64 6.28 9.63
C ILE A 181 -9.62 6.78 8.58
N ASP A 182 -9.12 7.06 7.38
CA ASP A 182 -9.93 7.45 6.23
C ASP A 182 -9.89 6.34 5.17
N ARG A 183 -11.05 5.77 4.87
CA ARG A 183 -11.21 4.65 3.93
C ARG A 183 -11.56 5.12 2.51
N GLY A 184 -11.54 6.44 2.27
CA GLY A 184 -11.93 7.02 0.98
C GLY A 184 -13.33 6.57 0.53
N LYS A 185 -13.47 6.24 -0.75
CA LYS A 185 -14.75 5.84 -1.36
C LYS A 185 -15.05 4.33 -1.20
N LEU A 186 -14.72 3.72 -0.05
CA LEU A 186 -15.09 2.33 0.24
C LEU A 186 -16.59 2.26 0.52
N LEU A 187 -17.31 1.41 -0.24
CA LEU A 187 -18.75 1.27 -0.14
C LEU A 187 -19.16 0.31 0.98
N GLU A 188 -20.20 0.67 1.71
CA GLU A 188 -20.93 -0.22 2.62
C GLU A 188 -22.10 -0.92 1.91
N LYS A 189 -22.64 -0.29 0.86
CA LYS A 189 -23.69 -0.82 -0.01
C LYS A 189 -23.39 -0.48 -1.45
N ALA A 190 -23.74 -1.35 -2.38
CA ALA A 190 -23.65 -1.10 -3.80
C ALA A 190 -25.04 -1.19 -4.44
N ASP A 191 -25.28 -0.39 -5.47
CA ASP A 191 -26.49 -0.42 -6.27
C ASP A 191 -26.35 -1.44 -7.42
N GLY A 192 -27.48 -1.89 -8.01
CA GLY A 192 -27.54 -3.04 -8.92
C GLY A 192 -26.74 -2.94 -10.23
N ASP A 193 -26.24 -1.76 -10.63
CA ASP A 193 -25.34 -1.59 -11.78
C ASP A 193 -23.98 -1.03 -11.30
N TYR A 194 -23.33 -1.78 -10.41
CA TYR A 194 -22.04 -1.38 -9.84
C TYR A 194 -20.91 -1.50 -10.88
N LYS A 195 -20.17 -0.42 -11.05
CA LYS A 195 -18.98 -0.34 -11.90
C LYS A 195 -17.74 -0.03 -11.05
N ARG A 196 -16.89 -1.04 -10.85
CA ARG A 196 -15.67 -0.92 -10.03
C ARG A 196 -14.75 0.17 -10.56
N PHE A 197 -14.67 0.32 -11.87
CA PHE A 197 -13.77 1.25 -12.53
C PHE A 197 -14.51 2.41 -13.22
N ALA A 198 -15.70 2.76 -12.72
CA ALA A 198 -16.50 3.87 -13.24
C ALA A 198 -15.66 5.15 -13.42
N HIS A 199 -15.86 5.82 -14.53
CA HIS A 199 -15.22 7.13 -14.74
C HIS A 199 -15.75 8.15 -13.74
N SER A 200 -14.84 8.94 -13.16
CA SER A 200 -15.16 9.98 -12.21
C SER A 200 -14.30 11.22 -12.46
N PRO A 201 -14.76 12.42 -12.09
CA PRO A 201 -14.01 13.65 -12.32
C PRO A 201 -12.61 13.65 -11.69
N ASP A 202 -12.46 13.01 -10.54
CA ASP A 202 -11.21 12.89 -9.77
C ASP A 202 -10.41 11.63 -10.07
N GLY A 203 -10.91 10.77 -10.97
CA GLY A 203 -10.28 9.48 -11.31
C GLY A 203 -10.45 8.39 -10.25
N ILE A 204 -11.19 8.65 -9.16
CA ILE A 204 -11.35 7.72 -8.02
C ILE A 204 -12.77 7.18 -8.00
N SER A 205 -12.95 5.93 -8.40
CA SER A 205 -14.27 5.27 -8.42
C SER A 205 -14.66 4.79 -7.02
N PRO A 206 -15.97 4.70 -6.70
CA PRO A 206 -16.41 3.98 -5.51
C PRO A 206 -15.92 2.53 -5.53
N ARG A 207 -15.36 2.07 -4.42
CA ARG A 207 -14.76 0.74 -4.29
C ARG A 207 -15.62 -0.17 -3.43
N SER A 208 -16.10 -1.28 -3.99
CA SER A 208 -16.70 -2.36 -3.21
C SER A 208 -15.63 -3.28 -2.61
N LYS A 209 -16.06 -4.24 -1.83
CA LYS A 209 -15.25 -5.32 -1.27
C LYS A 209 -15.86 -6.66 -1.64
N LEU A 210 -15.05 -7.71 -1.67
CA LEU A 210 -15.55 -9.07 -1.91
C LEU A 210 -16.63 -9.42 -0.89
N GLY A 211 -17.73 -9.99 -1.39
CA GLY A 211 -18.91 -10.36 -0.58
C GLY A 211 -19.92 -9.24 -0.33
N LEU A 212 -19.69 -8.02 -0.85
CA LEU A 212 -20.69 -6.98 -0.80
C LEU A 212 -21.84 -7.29 -1.78
N GLU A 213 -23.08 -7.30 -1.27
CA GLU A 213 -24.26 -7.49 -2.11
C GLU A 213 -24.33 -6.41 -3.21
N ASN A 214 -24.63 -6.80 -4.44
CA ASN A 214 -24.64 -5.96 -5.65
C ASN A 214 -23.29 -5.25 -5.96
N GLY A 215 -22.22 -5.60 -5.26
CA GLY A 215 -20.89 -5.01 -5.45
C GLY A 215 -19.91 -5.94 -6.18
N VAL A 216 -20.43 -6.86 -7.01
CA VAL A 216 -19.60 -7.81 -7.79
C VAL A 216 -18.89 -7.08 -8.92
N PHE A 217 -17.60 -7.41 -9.12
CA PHE A 217 -16.77 -6.85 -10.18
C PHE A 217 -15.75 -7.89 -10.64
N TRP A 218 -15.10 -7.60 -11.76
CA TRP A 218 -14.02 -8.42 -12.29
C TRP A 218 -12.67 -7.73 -12.11
N ASN A 219 -11.64 -8.52 -11.90
CA ASN A 219 -10.25 -8.08 -11.93
C ASN A 219 -9.47 -8.93 -12.91
N THR A 220 -8.62 -8.29 -13.69
CA THR A 220 -7.79 -8.96 -14.70
C THR A 220 -6.39 -8.36 -14.73
N GLY A 221 -5.44 -9.04 -15.36
CA GLY A 221 -4.10 -8.49 -15.64
C GLY A 221 -4.05 -7.61 -16.88
N ASP A 222 -5.12 -7.64 -17.67
CA ASP A 222 -5.25 -6.87 -18.91
C ASP A 222 -5.96 -5.52 -18.66
N GLU A 223 -5.99 -4.66 -19.66
CA GLU A 223 -6.84 -3.47 -19.60
C GLU A 223 -8.31 -3.88 -19.58
N SER A 224 -9.11 -3.13 -18.83
CA SER A 224 -10.51 -3.48 -18.62
C SER A 224 -11.46 -2.29 -18.84
N ASP A 225 -12.73 -2.62 -19.03
CA ASP A 225 -13.82 -1.64 -19.02
C ASP A 225 -14.20 -1.21 -17.57
N GLU A 226 -15.24 -0.40 -17.45
CA GLU A 226 -15.72 0.08 -16.15
C GLU A 226 -16.21 -1.04 -15.21
N HIS A 227 -16.60 -2.21 -15.72
CA HIS A 227 -17.02 -3.38 -14.94
C HIS A 227 -15.84 -4.31 -14.57
N GLY A 228 -14.67 -4.13 -15.20
CA GLY A 228 -13.48 -4.97 -15.05
C GLY A 228 -13.39 -6.10 -16.08
N HIS A 229 -14.22 -6.10 -17.13
CA HIS A 229 -14.08 -7.06 -18.22
C HIS A 229 -12.94 -6.62 -19.16
N ILE A 230 -12.19 -7.60 -19.67
CA ILE A 230 -11.08 -7.34 -20.60
C ILE A 230 -11.57 -6.56 -21.81
N SER A 231 -10.82 -5.51 -22.16
CA SER A 231 -11.12 -4.65 -23.29
C SER A 231 -9.84 -4.26 -24.03
N GLU A 232 -9.75 -4.61 -25.30
CA GLU A 232 -8.69 -4.20 -26.22
C GLU A 232 -9.08 -2.95 -27.05
N ASP A 233 -10.22 -2.31 -26.75
CA ASP A 233 -10.66 -1.10 -27.41
C ASP A 233 -9.67 0.06 -27.11
N PRO A 234 -9.04 0.65 -28.15
CA PRO A 234 -8.06 1.74 -27.96
C PRO A 234 -8.69 2.99 -27.33
N VAL A 235 -9.97 3.26 -27.51
CA VAL A 235 -10.66 4.39 -26.88
C VAL A 235 -10.81 4.14 -25.39
N ASN A 236 -11.26 2.94 -25.01
CA ASN A 236 -11.33 2.53 -23.61
C ASN A 236 -9.93 2.59 -22.94
N ARG A 237 -8.89 2.12 -23.64
CA ARG A 237 -7.51 2.19 -23.12
C ARG A 237 -7.08 3.62 -22.77
N ILE A 238 -7.32 4.57 -23.66
CA ILE A 238 -7.01 5.98 -23.43
C ILE A 238 -7.78 6.51 -22.23
N GLN A 239 -9.08 6.26 -22.18
CA GLN A 239 -9.95 6.74 -21.10
C GLN A 239 -9.57 6.18 -19.72
N MET A 240 -9.21 4.89 -19.66
CA MET A 240 -8.77 4.26 -18.40
C MET A 240 -7.40 4.76 -17.94
N MET A 241 -6.47 4.99 -18.88
CA MET A 241 -5.19 5.61 -18.56
C MET A 241 -5.38 7.04 -18.03
N ASP A 242 -6.18 7.86 -18.71
CA ASP A 242 -6.50 9.21 -18.27
C ASP A 242 -7.17 9.22 -16.89
N LYS A 243 -8.12 8.30 -16.66
CA LYS A 243 -8.76 8.14 -15.37
C LYS A 243 -7.75 7.87 -14.26
N ARG A 244 -6.85 6.92 -14.46
CA ARG A 244 -5.81 6.60 -13.47
C ARG A 244 -4.84 7.77 -13.28
N GLN A 245 -4.47 8.48 -14.36
CA GLN A 245 -3.57 9.62 -14.29
C GLN A 245 -4.16 10.81 -13.53
N LYS A 246 -5.46 11.05 -13.59
CA LYS A 246 -6.15 12.10 -12.81
C LYS A 246 -5.93 11.97 -11.31
N LYS A 247 -5.71 10.76 -10.79
CA LYS A 247 -5.38 10.55 -9.37
C LYS A 247 -4.08 11.26 -8.99
N VAL A 248 -3.10 11.32 -9.89
CA VAL A 248 -1.82 12.00 -9.64
C VAL A 248 -2.04 13.48 -9.41
N GLU A 249 -2.95 14.12 -10.15
CA GLU A 249 -3.32 15.53 -9.94
C GLU A 249 -3.86 15.77 -8.53
N GLN A 250 -4.71 14.84 -8.04
CA GLN A 250 -5.23 14.91 -6.67
C GLN A 250 -4.13 14.68 -5.62
N ILE A 251 -3.26 13.70 -5.86
CA ILE A 251 -2.12 13.39 -4.96
C ILE A 251 -1.19 14.60 -4.84
N LEU A 252 -0.91 15.28 -5.95
CA LEU A 252 -0.04 16.46 -5.97
C LEU A 252 -0.58 17.63 -5.13
N THR A 253 -1.87 17.68 -4.87
CA THR A 253 -2.45 18.71 -3.96
C THR A 253 -2.02 18.53 -2.50
N LEU A 254 -1.58 17.32 -2.12
CA LEU A 254 -1.13 16.98 -0.78
C LEU A 254 0.38 17.20 -0.58
N VAL A 255 1.12 17.35 -1.68
CA VAL A 255 2.57 17.61 -1.60
C VAL A 255 2.75 19.03 -1.08
N PRO A 256 3.50 19.23 0.02
CA PRO A 256 3.82 20.57 0.49
C PRO A 256 4.49 21.37 -0.65
N LYS A 257 3.95 22.54 -0.95
CA LYS A 257 4.65 23.45 -1.87
C LYS A 257 5.90 23.90 -1.14
N ASN A 258 7.07 23.56 -1.70
CA ASN A 258 8.32 24.14 -1.21
C ASN A 258 8.20 25.65 -1.34
N ASP A 259 8.24 26.34 -0.21
CA ASP A 259 8.48 27.78 -0.20
C ASP A 259 9.86 27.97 -0.82
N GLN A 260 9.92 28.52 -2.03
CA GLN A 260 11.16 28.88 -2.74
C GLN A 260 11.80 30.08 -2.09
#